data_5432373378adf9b8698d5a50b0560ed5
#
_entry.id   5432373378adf9b8698d5a50b0560ed5
#
_cell.length_a   1.000
_cell.length_b   1.000
_cell.length_c   1.000
_cell.angle_alpha   90.00
_cell.angle_beta   90.00
_cell.angle_gamma   90.00
#
_symmetry.space_group_name_H-M   'P 1'
#
loop_
_entity.id
_entity.type
_entity.pdbx_description
1 polymer ?
#
loop_
_entity_poly.entity_id
_entity_poly.type
_entity_poly.pdbx_seq_one_letter_code
_entity_poly.pdbx_strand_id
1 'polypeptide(L)'
;MTSPVTLGLIGIGIMGERLLRAALEHASESVTPVAVWDPAPAAATRLAGITGAPRMLATPDAVIAACDCLYIAAPPAAHIPLAEAAIAAGRSVFIEKPLATSLTEARAFVARAEAAGARAAVNFPMASSPAVAQLSAWRAALTPESLAIEVAFPTWPRGWQQAAASWLAKRAEGGFTREVVSHFLFLTRRQLGPLKLLEAQVTYPPGDGAESAITARLSAGGVPVTLKGSVGTTTKDDHNTWTLNGAIRLRDWSFAERLSADGTWAQAPDALPNEKMRPMVLRGQLAEVAAMTRGEAHRLATVREALEVQEIVEAILAS
;
A
#
# COMPACT_ATOMS: atom_id res chain seq x y z
N MET A 1 -13.82 5.93 26.58
CA MET A 1 -13.48 5.73 25.15
C MET A 1 -12.83 7.02 24.67
N THR A 2 -11.71 6.95 23.98
CA THR A 2 -11.05 8.12 23.36
C THR A 2 -11.89 8.60 22.18
N SER A 3 -12.01 9.92 21.98
CA SER A 3 -12.76 10.47 20.84
C SER A 3 -12.12 10.06 19.51
N PRO A 4 -12.92 9.83 18.45
CA PRO A 4 -12.39 9.59 17.12
C PRO A 4 -11.50 10.73 16.64
N VAL A 5 -10.45 10.40 15.89
CA VAL A 5 -9.54 11.37 15.29
C VAL A 5 -10.20 11.99 14.06
N THR A 6 -10.10 13.29 13.87
CA THR A 6 -10.62 13.95 12.68
C THR A 6 -9.70 13.69 11.47
N LEU A 7 -10.29 13.24 10.35
CA LEU A 7 -9.59 12.87 9.13
C LEU A 7 -9.94 13.83 7.99
N GLY A 8 -8.94 14.52 7.45
CA GLY A 8 -9.04 15.28 6.21
C GLY A 8 -8.57 14.42 5.04
N LEU A 9 -9.14 14.57 3.85
CA LEU A 9 -8.76 13.84 2.65
C LEU A 9 -8.40 14.79 1.52
N ILE A 10 -7.26 14.55 0.88
CA ILE A 10 -6.88 15.21 -0.37
C ILE A 10 -6.78 14.15 -1.47
N GLY A 11 -7.62 14.30 -2.50
CA GLY A 11 -7.84 13.32 -3.55
C GLY A 11 -9.01 12.40 -3.24
N ILE A 12 -10.02 12.40 -4.11
CA ILE A 12 -11.20 11.51 -4.03
C ILE A 12 -11.27 10.61 -5.29
N GLY A 13 -10.09 10.16 -5.75
CA GLY A 13 -9.94 9.12 -6.75
C GLY A 13 -10.32 7.73 -6.19
N ILE A 14 -9.88 6.67 -6.87
CA ILE A 14 -10.20 5.27 -6.50
C ILE A 14 -9.85 4.98 -5.02
N MET A 15 -8.65 5.37 -4.58
CA MET A 15 -8.20 5.07 -3.22
C MET A 15 -8.81 6.02 -2.19
N GLY A 16 -8.92 7.32 -2.52
CA GLY A 16 -9.55 8.30 -1.62
C GLY A 16 -11.01 7.96 -1.33
N GLU A 17 -11.81 7.64 -2.36
CA GLU A 17 -13.19 7.20 -2.18
C GLU A 17 -13.27 5.90 -1.37
N ARG A 18 -12.42 4.94 -1.66
CA ARG A 18 -12.40 3.64 -0.95
C ARG A 18 -12.13 3.82 0.54
N LEU A 19 -11.14 4.63 0.92
CA LEU A 19 -10.82 4.86 2.31
C LEU A 19 -11.90 5.71 3.01
N LEU A 20 -12.46 6.70 2.31
CA LEU A 20 -13.56 7.51 2.83
C LEU A 20 -14.79 6.63 3.17
N ARG A 21 -15.21 5.77 2.25
CA ARG A 21 -16.30 4.82 2.51
C ARG A 21 -15.98 3.91 3.69
N ALA A 22 -14.78 3.34 3.75
CA ALA A 22 -14.38 2.51 4.88
C ALA A 22 -14.39 3.27 6.22
N ALA A 23 -13.99 4.54 6.25
CA ALA A 23 -14.04 5.38 7.44
C ALA A 23 -15.48 5.60 7.91
N LEU A 24 -16.40 5.88 6.98
CA LEU A 24 -17.82 6.13 7.29
C LEU A 24 -18.57 4.85 7.70
N GLU A 25 -18.31 3.74 7.01
CA GLU A 25 -19.12 2.52 7.16
C GLU A 25 -18.56 1.55 8.22
N HIS A 26 -17.23 1.57 8.47
CA HIS A 26 -16.59 0.51 9.25
C HIS A 26 -15.67 0.99 10.37
N ALA A 27 -15.34 2.29 10.46
CA ALA A 27 -14.31 2.79 11.39
C ALA A 27 -14.69 4.09 12.12
N SER A 28 -15.98 4.38 12.25
CA SER A 28 -16.50 5.61 12.90
C SER A 28 -16.09 5.73 14.38
N GLU A 29 -15.74 4.63 15.02
CA GLU A 29 -15.20 4.61 16.39
C GLU A 29 -13.73 5.08 16.46
N SER A 30 -13.00 5.05 15.34
CA SER A 30 -11.59 5.39 15.27
C SER A 30 -11.33 6.74 14.64
N VAL A 31 -12.03 7.05 13.54
CA VAL A 31 -11.83 8.27 12.75
C VAL A 31 -13.16 8.90 12.34
N THR A 32 -13.17 10.23 12.22
CA THR A 32 -14.30 11.00 11.69
C THR A 32 -13.82 11.81 10.48
N PRO A 33 -14.23 11.46 9.25
CA PRO A 33 -13.96 12.31 8.07
C PRO A 33 -14.65 13.67 8.21
N VAL A 34 -13.89 14.77 8.10
CA VAL A 34 -14.42 16.13 8.35
C VAL A 34 -14.36 17.04 7.13
N ALA A 35 -13.44 16.80 6.20
CA ALA A 35 -13.24 17.63 5.04
C ALA A 35 -12.59 16.85 3.90
N VAL A 36 -12.90 17.24 2.66
CA VAL A 36 -12.30 16.72 1.42
C VAL A 36 -11.88 17.88 0.52
N TRP A 37 -10.81 17.71 -0.22
CA TRP A 37 -10.45 18.54 -1.35
C TRP A 37 -9.95 17.70 -2.52
N ASP A 38 -10.33 18.09 -3.74
CA ASP A 38 -9.86 17.49 -4.99
C ASP A 38 -9.99 18.54 -6.11
N PRO A 39 -8.98 18.76 -6.95
CA PRO A 39 -9.05 19.75 -8.02
C PRO A 39 -9.94 19.34 -9.20
N ALA A 40 -10.30 18.05 -9.32
CA ALA A 40 -11.06 17.56 -10.45
C ALA A 40 -12.55 17.95 -10.34
N PRO A 41 -13.16 18.57 -11.37
CA PRO A 41 -14.58 18.95 -11.31
C PRO A 41 -15.52 17.78 -11.01
N ALA A 42 -15.21 16.57 -11.50
CA ALA A 42 -16.01 15.38 -11.26
C ALA A 42 -15.97 14.89 -9.79
N ALA A 43 -15.02 15.35 -9.00
CA ALA A 43 -14.87 14.93 -7.60
C ALA A 43 -16.05 15.36 -6.72
N ALA A 44 -16.61 16.55 -6.97
CA ALA A 44 -17.78 17.04 -6.24
C ALA A 44 -19.01 16.12 -6.45
N THR A 45 -19.27 15.73 -7.70
CA THR A 45 -20.35 14.79 -8.02
C THR A 45 -20.12 13.42 -7.40
N ARG A 46 -18.88 12.93 -7.43
CA ARG A 46 -18.51 11.66 -6.79
C ARG A 46 -18.73 11.71 -5.28
N LEU A 47 -18.29 12.78 -4.62
CA LEU A 47 -18.44 12.98 -3.19
C LEU A 47 -19.93 13.05 -2.80
N ALA A 48 -20.76 13.78 -3.57
CA ALA A 48 -22.21 13.88 -3.32
C ALA A 48 -22.93 12.52 -3.39
N GLY A 49 -22.38 11.55 -4.12
CA GLY A 49 -22.88 10.17 -4.17
C GLY A 49 -22.51 9.29 -2.96
N ILE A 50 -21.80 9.83 -1.95
CA ILE A 50 -21.37 9.08 -0.77
C ILE A 50 -22.20 9.53 0.43
N THR A 51 -23.04 8.67 0.97
CA THR A 51 -23.87 8.95 2.15
C THR A 51 -22.97 9.27 3.36
N GLY A 52 -23.26 10.37 4.05
CA GLY A 52 -22.48 10.80 5.20
C GLY A 52 -21.13 11.43 4.85
N ALA A 53 -20.84 11.67 3.58
CA ALA A 53 -19.59 12.31 3.16
C ALA A 53 -19.42 13.70 3.79
N PRO A 54 -18.20 14.07 4.18
CA PRO A 54 -17.90 15.41 4.67
C PRO A 54 -18.00 16.43 3.53
N ARG A 55 -17.99 17.72 3.87
CA ARG A 55 -18.01 18.80 2.88
C ARG A 55 -16.70 18.87 2.09
N MET A 56 -16.81 19.25 0.83
CA MET A 56 -15.67 19.66 0.02
C MET A 56 -15.27 21.09 0.39
N LEU A 57 -13.98 21.31 0.64
CA LEU A 57 -13.43 22.64 0.92
C LEU A 57 -12.76 23.23 -0.34
N ALA A 58 -12.52 24.54 -0.31
CA ALA A 58 -12.03 25.28 -1.48
C ALA A 58 -10.54 25.07 -1.73
N THR A 59 -9.74 24.72 -0.71
CA THR A 59 -8.29 24.61 -0.80
C THR A 59 -7.76 23.44 0.02
N PRO A 60 -6.59 22.86 -0.33
CA PRO A 60 -5.90 21.88 0.49
C PRO A 60 -5.61 22.40 1.91
N ASP A 61 -5.19 23.65 2.05
CA ASP A 61 -4.86 24.28 3.33
C ASP A 61 -6.08 24.31 4.27
N ALA A 62 -7.27 24.54 3.72
CA ALA A 62 -8.50 24.49 4.52
C ALA A 62 -8.79 23.08 5.06
N VAL A 63 -8.46 22.03 4.29
CA VAL A 63 -8.57 20.63 4.76
C VAL A 63 -7.54 20.34 5.84
N ILE A 64 -6.28 20.75 5.65
CA ILE A 64 -5.19 20.61 6.62
C ILE A 64 -5.55 21.28 7.94
N ALA A 65 -6.12 22.50 7.89
CA ALA A 65 -6.52 23.23 9.09
C ALA A 65 -7.67 22.55 9.87
N ALA A 66 -8.53 21.81 9.16
CA ALA A 66 -9.75 21.21 9.72
C ALA A 66 -9.56 19.84 10.37
N CYS A 67 -8.40 19.18 10.24
CA CYS A 67 -8.23 17.79 10.66
C CYS A 67 -7.04 17.59 11.61
N ASP A 68 -7.02 16.45 12.32
CA ASP A 68 -5.89 15.99 13.12
C ASP A 68 -4.90 15.17 12.26
N CYS A 69 -5.44 14.41 11.30
CA CYS A 69 -4.68 13.61 10.36
C CYS A 69 -5.12 13.89 8.93
N LEU A 70 -4.16 14.13 8.04
CA LEU A 70 -4.39 14.28 6.61
C LEU A 70 -4.14 12.95 5.89
N TYR A 71 -5.14 12.42 5.18
CA TYR A 71 -4.96 11.35 4.22
C TYR A 71 -4.72 11.92 2.83
N ILE A 72 -3.59 11.56 2.21
CA ILE A 72 -3.16 12.06 0.91
C ILE A 72 -3.31 10.93 -0.11
N ALA A 73 -4.35 11.02 -0.95
CA ALA A 73 -4.67 10.11 -2.05
C ALA A 73 -4.62 10.82 -3.42
N ALA A 74 -3.83 11.87 -3.49
CA ALA A 74 -3.51 12.62 -4.70
C ALA A 74 -2.55 11.85 -5.61
N PRO A 75 -2.25 12.30 -6.84
CA PRO A 75 -1.15 11.77 -7.63
C PRO A 75 0.22 11.87 -6.92
N PRO A 76 1.17 10.93 -7.15
CA PRO A 76 2.42 10.85 -6.40
C PRO A 76 3.28 12.12 -6.36
N ALA A 77 3.23 12.92 -7.42
CA ALA A 77 3.95 14.20 -7.47
C ALA A 77 3.48 15.23 -6.41
N ALA A 78 2.25 15.08 -5.88
CA ALA A 78 1.69 15.97 -4.87
C ALA A 78 1.89 15.44 -3.43
N HIS A 79 2.36 14.21 -3.24
CA HIS A 79 2.44 13.59 -1.93
C HIS A 79 3.34 14.37 -0.97
N ILE A 80 4.59 14.62 -1.35
CA ILE A 80 5.57 15.29 -0.48
C ILE A 80 5.17 16.74 -0.18
N PRO A 81 4.83 17.61 -1.16
CA PRO A 81 4.40 18.97 -0.86
C PRO A 81 3.22 19.04 0.12
N LEU A 82 2.21 18.19 -0.06
CA LEU A 82 1.04 18.13 0.84
C LEU A 82 1.40 17.59 2.22
N ALA A 83 2.24 16.57 2.29
CA ALA A 83 2.70 16.01 3.57
C ALA A 83 3.51 17.04 4.37
N GLU A 84 4.42 17.77 3.73
CA GLU A 84 5.21 18.82 4.38
C GLU A 84 4.35 19.96 4.90
N ALA A 85 3.36 20.41 4.10
CA ALA A 85 2.42 21.42 4.55
C ALA A 85 1.61 20.96 5.78
N ALA A 86 1.14 19.71 5.80
CA ALA A 86 0.42 19.16 6.93
C ALA A 86 1.32 19.00 8.17
N ILE A 87 2.56 18.50 8.02
CA ILE A 87 3.52 18.37 9.10
C ILE A 87 3.88 19.73 9.69
N ALA A 88 4.11 20.74 8.84
CA ALA A 88 4.37 22.11 9.27
C ALA A 88 3.20 22.72 10.06
N ALA A 89 1.96 22.33 9.74
CA ALA A 89 0.76 22.68 10.49
C ALA A 89 0.55 21.81 11.75
N GLY A 90 1.48 20.94 12.12
CA GLY A 90 1.40 20.04 13.29
C GLY A 90 0.44 18.87 13.12
N ARG A 91 0.07 18.52 11.87
CA ARG A 91 -0.85 17.42 11.59
C ARG A 91 -0.10 16.11 11.37
N SER A 92 -0.75 15.00 11.70
CA SER A 92 -0.30 13.69 11.26
C SER A 92 -0.62 13.48 9.79
N VAL A 93 0.15 12.63 9.10
CA VAL A 93 -0.09 12.35 7.67
C VAL A 93 -0.13 10.86 7.39
N PHE A 94 -1.09 10.46 6.56
CA PHE A 94 -1.20 9.13 6.00
C PHE A 94 -1.20 9.26 4.48
N ILE A 95 -0.19 8.68 3.81
CA ILE A 95 0.14 8.97 2.42
C ILE A 95 -0.04 7.72 1.57
N GLU A 96 -0.63 7.84 0.37
CA GLU A 96 -0.64 6.74 -0.61
C GLU A 96 0.77 6.40 -1.11
N LYS A 97 0.94 5.15 -1.50
CA LYS A 97 2.15 4.73 -2.23
C LYS A 97 2.01 5.06 -3.75
N PRO A 98 3.13 5.23 -4.49
CA PRO A 98 4.49 5.34 -3.98
C PRO A 98 4.68 6.64 -3.19
N LEU A 99 5.72 6.72 -2.36
CA LEU A 99 5.97 7.88 -1.51
C LEU A 99 6.18 9.17 -2.32
N ALA A 100 6.86 9.05 -3.47
CA ALA A 100 7.11 10.17 -4.40
C ALA A 100 7.41 9.65 -5.81
N THR A 101 7.47 10.57 -6.77
CA THR A 101 7.96 10.27 -8.14
C THR A 101 9.48 10.29 -8.23
N SER A 102 10.17 11.03 -7.34
CA SER A 102 11.62 11.17 -7.28
C SER A 102 12.21 10.53 -6.03
N LEU A 103 13.15 9.59 -6.18
CA LEU A 103 13.87 9.00 -5.05
C LEU A 103 14.69 10.04 -4.28
N THR A 104 15.23 11.06 -4.95
CA THR A 104 15.98 12.15 -4.29
C THR A 104 15.06 12.94 -3.36
N GLU A 105 13.86 13.32 -3.83
CA GLU A 105 12.86 14.00 -3.00
C GLU A 105 12.35 13.10 -1.86
N ALA A 106 12.10 11.83 -2.14
CA ALA A 106 11.67 10.86 -1.13
C ALA A 106 12.70 10.74 0.01
N ARG A 107 13.99 10.59 -0.32
CA ARG A 107 15.07 10.54 0.68
C ARG A 107 15.15 11.80 1.53
N ALA A 108 15.08 12.95 0.88
CA ALA A 108 15.11 14.24 1.57
C ALA A 108 13.89 14.42 2.50
N PHE A 109 12.70 14.06 2.03
CA PHE A 109 11.47 14.10 2.84
C PHE A 109 11.56 13.18 4.06
N VAL A 110 11.96 11.92 3.86
CA VAL A 110 12.10 10.96 4.98
C VAL A 110 13.06 11.47 6.03
N ALA A 111 14.23 12.00 5.63
CA ALA A 111 15.19 12.57 6.57
C ALA A 111 14.61 13.75 7.37
N ARG A 112 13.86 14.65 6.70
CA ARG A 112 13.19 15.77 7.40
C ARG A 112 12.07 15.31 8.33
N ALA A 113 11.24 14.39 7.87
CA ALA A 113 10.12 13.86 8.66
C ALA A 113 10.61 13.15 9.94
N GLU A 114 11.66 12.34 9.82
CA GLU A 114 12.29 11.68 10.98
C GLU A 114 12.95 12.67 11.94
N ALA A 115 13.70 13.64 11.41
CA ALA A 115 14.34 14.66 12.25
C ALA A 115 13.31 15.53 13.01
N ALA A 116 12.13 15.74 12.40
CA ALA A 116 11.01 16.47 13.03
C ALA A 116 10.18 15.59 13.98
N GLY A 117 10.43 14.29 14.08
CA GLY A 117 9.58 13.36 14.83
C GLY A 117 8.14 13.35 14.30
N ALA A 118 7.95 13.52 12.96
CA ALA A 118 6.65 13.64 12.36
C ALA A 118 5.85 12.33 12.46
N ARG A 119 4.57 12.44 12.78
CA ARG A 119 3.62 11.31 12.76
C ARG A 119 3.17 11.06 11.33
N ALA A 120 3.97 10.28 10.59
CA ALA A 120 3.80 10.03 9.18
C ALA A 120 3.88 8.54 8.85
N ALA A 121 2.93 8.07 8.03
CA ALA A 121 2.88 6.69 7.57
C ALA A 121 2.42 6.61 6.11
N VAL A 122 2.73 5.49 5.45
CA VAL A 122 2.37 5.23 4.06
C VAL A 122 1.39 4.06 3.96
N ASN A 123 0.48 4.14 3.01
CA ASN A 123 -0.60 3.18 2.83
C ASN A 123 -0.09 1.86 2.21
N PHE A 124 0.35 0.96 3.09
CA PHE A 124 0.53 -0.45 2.76
C PHE A 124 -0.48 -1.29 3.55
N PRO A 125 -1.64 -1.66 2.97
CA PRO A 125 -2.72 -2.35 3.68
C PRO A 125 -2.30 -3.67 4.35
N MET A 126 -1.25 -4.32 3.84
CA MET A 126 -0.69 -5.54 4.45
C MET A 126 -0.20 -5.32 5.89
N ALA A 127 0.12 -4.09 6.28
CA ALA A 127 0.50 -3.76 7.67
C ALA A 127 -0.62 -4.02 8.69
N SER A 128 -1.88 -3.95 8.25
CA SER A 128 -3.08 -4.10 9.10
C SER A 128 -3.93 -5.33 8.71
N SER A 129 -3.37 -6.23 7.87
CA SER A 129 -4.10 -7.40 7.37
C SER A 129 -4.15 -8.52 8.42
N PRO A 130 -5.34 -9.05 8.76
CA PRO A 130 -5.48 -10.24 9.60
C PRO A 130 -4.74 -11.45 9.02
N ALA A 131 -4.81 -11.65 7.69
CA ALA A 131 -4.09 -12.74 7.02
C ALA A 131 -2.57 -12.62 7.20
N VAL A 132 -2.02 -11.40 7.13
CA VAL A 132 -0.60 -11.16 7.40
C VAL A 132 -0.27 -11.36 8.88
N ALA A 133 -1.15 -11.01 9.79
CA ALA A 133 -0.96 -11.28 11.22
C ALA A 133 -0.88 -12.79 11.48
N GLN A 134 -1.76 -13.59 10.87
CA GLN A 134 -1.72 -15.05 10.95
C GLN A 134 -0.44 -15.64 10.33
N LEU A 135 -0.04 -15.13 9.15
CA LEU A 135 1.21 -15.51 8.50
C LEU A 135 2.42 -15.23 9.41
N SER A 136 2.45 -14.07 10.06
CA SER A 136 3.51 -13.68 10.99
C SER A 136 3.58 -14.59 12.21
N ALA A 137 2.43 -15.01 12.74
CA ALA A 137 2.38 -15.96 13.84
C ALA A 137 2.97 -17.33 13.45
N TRP A 138 2.65 -17.83 12.27
CA TRP A 138 3.25 -19.08 11.76
C TRP A 138 4.74 -18.94 11.47
N ARG A 139 5.13 -17.80 10.89
CA ARG A 139 6.55 -17.52 10.59
C ARG A 139 7.43 -17.51 11.84
N ALA A 140 6.91 -17.07 12.99
CA ALA A 140 7.66 -17.00 14.24
C ALA A 140 8.21 -18.37 14.71
N ALA A 141 7.58 -19.46 14.28
CA ALA A 141 8.02 -20.83 14.56
C ALA A 141 8.94 -21.45 13.49
N LEU A 142 9.31 -20.69 12.45
CA LEU A 142 10.13 -21.16 11.33
C LEU A 142 11.47 -20.44 11.29
N THR A 143 12.53 -21.17 10.92
CA THR A 143 13.79 -20.60 10.47
C THR A 143 13.64 -20.26 8.98
N PRO A 144 13.71 -18.98 8.56
CA PRO A 144 13.60 -18.63 7.16
C PRO A 144 14.82 -19.10 6.35
N GLU A 145 14.59 -19.84 5.28
CA GLU A 145 15.64 -20.40 4.40
C GLU A 145 15.51 -19.89 2.97
N SER A 146 14.28 -19.70 2.49
CA SER A 146 14.01 -19.22 1.14
C SER A 146 12.63 -18.59 1.04
N LEU A 147 12.50 -17.61 0.14
CA LEU A 147 11.23 -16.96 -0.18
C LEU A 147 11.02 -16.93 -1.70
N ALA A 148 9.81 -17.29 -2.14
CA ALA A 148 9.35 -17.08 -3.50
C ALA A 148 8.17 -16.10 -3.52
N ILE A 149 8.25 -15.11 -4.42
CA ILE A 149 7.18 -14.15 -4.71
C ILE A 149 6.80 -14.34 -6.18
N GLU A 150 5.53 -14.62 -6.45
CA GLU A 150 5.02 -14.73 -7.80
C GLU A 150 3.76 -13.88 -7.96
N VAL A 151 3.74 -13.05 -9.01
CA VAL A 151 2.57 -12.24 -9.38
C VAL A 151 2.29 -12.42 -10.86
N ALA A 152 1.05 -12.67 -11.23
CA ALA A 152 0.64 -12.83 -12.61
C ALA A 152 -0.72 -12.21 -12.86
N PHE A 153 -0.89 -11.59 -14.02
CA PHE A 153 -2.09 -10.86 -14.39
C PHE A 153 -2.54 -11.28 -15.80
N PRO A 154 -3.86 -11.41 -16.05
CA PRO A 154 -4.36 -11.64 -17.40
C PRO A 154 -4.12 -10.42 -18.29
N THR A 155 -4.29 -9.21 -17.74
CA THR A 155 -4.06 -7.93 -18.43
C THR A 155 -3.53 -6.87 -17.47
N TRP A 156 -2.82 -5.88 -18.01
CA TRP A 156 -2.41 -4.71 -17.25
C TRP A 156 -2.72 -3.41 -18.04
N PRO A 157 -3.31 -2.36 -17.44
CA PRO A 157 -3.92 -2.35 -16.10
C PRO A 157 -5.10 -3.31 -15.97
N ARG A 158 -5.43 -3.67 -14.72
CA ARG A 158 -6.57 -4.54 -14.42
C ARG A 158 -7.90 -3.85 -14.74
N GLY A 159 -8.95 -4.62 -15.02
CA GLY A 159 -10.24 -4.08 -15.44
C GLY A 159 -10.82 -2.98 -14.54
N TRP A 160 -10.70 -3.13 -13.22
CA TRP A 160 -11.18 -2.13 -12.26
C TRP A 160 -10.30 -0.86 -12.15
N GLN A 161 -9.13 -0.85 -12.78
CA GLN A 161 -8.18 0.28 -12.77
C GLN A 161 -8.30 1.18 -14.02
N GLN A 162 -9.30 0.97 -14.88
CA GLN A 162 -9.43 1.68 -16.15
C GLN A 162 -9.46 3.21 -16.01
N ALA A 163 -10.03 3.75 -14.94
CA ALA A 163 -10.01 5.19 -14.66
C ALA A 163 -8.58 5.77 -14.47
N ALA A 164 -7.60 4.93 -14.16
CA ALA A 164 -6.20 5.28 -13.99
C ALA A 164 -5.31 4.73 -15.11
N ALA A 165 -5.88 4.13 -16.16
CA ALA A 165 -5.13 3.44 -17.22
C ALA A 165 -4.15 4.36 -17.95
N SER A 166 -4.46 5.66 -18.08
CA SER A 166 -3.63 6.64 -18.77
C SER A 166 -2.19 6.74 -18.24
N TRP A 167 -1.98 6.50 -16.95
CA TRP A 167 -0.65 6.51 -16.32
C TRP A 167 -0.21 5.10 -15.86
N LEU A 168 -1.14 4.25 -15.38
CA LEU A 168 -0.81 2.89 -14.94
C LEU A 168 -0.22 2.02 -16.06
N ALA A 169 -0.63 2.25 -17.31
CA ALA A 169 -0.09 1.54 -18.46
C ALA A 169 1.28 2.06 -18.91
N LYS A 170 1.81 3.12 -18.29
CA LYS A 170 3.05 3.77 -18.75
C LYS A 170 4.24 3.39 -17.87
N ARG A 171 5.40 3.17 -18.51
CA ARG A 171 6.68 2.85 -17.85
C ARG A 171 7.13 3.91 -16.86
N ALA A 172 6.87 5.19 -17.15
CA ALA A 172 7.37 6.31 -16.35
C ALA A 172 6.83 6.28 -14.92
N GLU A 173 5.54 5.99 -14.73
CA GLU A 173 4.86 6.14 -13.44
C GLU A 173 4.08 4.90 -13.01
N GLY A 174 3.65 4.07 -13.96
CA GLY A 174 2.82 2.89 -13.75
C GLY A 174 3.61 1.59 -13.62
N GLY A 175 2.93 0.51 -13.96
CA GLY A 175 3.43 -0.84 -13.93
C GLY A 175 3.01 -1.65 -12.71
N PHE A 176 2.96 -2.97 -12.88
CA PHE A 176 2.55 -3.85 -11.78
C PHE A 176 3.61 -3.96 -10.69
N THR A 177 4.86 -3.64 -10.99
CA THR A 177 5.95 -3.64 -10.01
C THR A 177 5.73 -2.56 -8.96
N ARG A 178 5.41 -1.31 -9.39
CA ARG A 178 5.06 -0.23 -8.46
C ARG A 178 3.72 -0.45 -7.76
N GLU A 179 2.73 -1.03 -8.49
CA GLU A 179 1.36 -1.14 -7.99
C GLU A 179 1.11 -2.37 -7.11
N VAL A 180 1.76 -3.49 -7.40
CA VAL A 180 1.47 -4.77 -6.74
C VAL A 180 2.70 -5.32 -6.04
N VAL A 181 3.82 -5.48 -6.77
CA VAL A 181 5.04 -6.09 -6.19
C VAL A 181 5.56 -5.29 -4.99
N SER A 182 5.40 -3.96 -4.99
CA SER A 182 5.77 -3.11 -3.84
C SER A 182 5.14 -3.57 -2.52
N HIS A 183 3.91 -4.06 -2.53
CA HIS A 183 3.25 -4.57 -1.32
C HIS A 183 3.88 -5.88 -0.84
N PHE A 184 4.27 -6.77 -1.74
CA PHE A 184 4.96 -8.01 -1.39
C PHE A 184 6.40 -7.77 -0.94
N LEU A 185 7.08 -6.77 -1.50
CA LEU A 185 8.39 -6.32 -1.01
C LEU A 185 8.28 -5.70 0.39
N PHE A 186 7.26 -4.90 0.65
CA PHE A 186 6.97 -4.40 2.00
C PHE A 186 6.73 -5.55 2.99
N LEU A 187 5.91 -6.53 2.63
CA LEU A 187 5.69 -7.73 3.45
C LEU A 187 7.00 -8.46 3.72
N THR A 188 7.82 -8.66 2.68
CA THR A 188 9.12 -9.33 2.78
C THR A 188 10.05 -8.60 3.74
N ARG A 189 10.16 -7.29 3.61
CA ARG A 189 10.96 -6.44 4.50
C ARG A 189 10.52 -6.59 5.96
N ARG A 190 9.22 -6.62 6.22
CA ARG A 190 8.65 -6.80 7.56
C ARG A 190 8.87 -8.19 8.14
N GLN A 191 8.78 -9.22 7.32
CA GLN A 191 8.90 -10.62 7.77
C GLN A 191 10.36 -11.08 7.92
N LEU A 192 11.27 -10.58 7.09
CA LEU A 192 12.63 -11.12 6.97
C LEU A 192 13.74 -10.10 7.23
N GLY A 193 13.45 -8.80 7.16
CA GLY A 193 14.45 -7.74 7.37
C GLY A 193 14.81 -6.97 6.10
N PRO A 194 15.89 -6.17 6.14
CA PRO A 194 16.27 -5.27 5.05
C PRO A 194 16.44 -5.98 3.71
N LEU A 195 15.98 -5.33 2.64
CA LEU A 195 16.04 -5.83 1.26
C LEU A 195 17.34 -5.39 0.57
N LYS A 196 17.89 -6.29 -0.24
CA LYS A 196 19.01 -6.01 -1.15
C LYS A 196 18.73 -6.67 -2.50
N LEU A 197 18.69 -5.87 -3.57
CA LEU A 197 18.64 -6.39 -4.93
C LEU A 197 20.00 -6.99 -5.31
N LEU A 198 20.01 -8.21 -5.86
CA LEU A 198 21.21 -8.90 -6.33
C LEU A 198 21.25 -8.91 -7.85
N GLU A 199 20.11 -9.17 -8.49
CA GLU A 199 19.98 -9.26 -9.93
C GLU A 199 18.51 -9.03 -10.31
N ALA A 200 18.26 -8.35 -11.43
CA ALA A 200 16.94 -8.26 -12.01
C ALA A 200 17.00 -8.23 -13.54
N GLN A 201 15.89 -8.63 -14.14
CA GLN A 201 15.65 -8.54 -15.57
C GLN A 201 14.21 -8.10 -15.78
N VAL A 202 14.02 -7.10 -16.61
CA VAL A 202 12.72 -6.53 -16.92
C VAL A 202 12.45 -6.62 -18.40
N THR A 203 11.25 -7.06 -18.77
CA THR A 203 10.78 -7.07 -20.16
C THR A 203 9.75 -5.98 -20.34
N TYR A 204 10.01 -5.09 -21.27
CA TYR A 204 9.07 -4.03 -21.67
C TYR A 204 8.51 -4.29 -23.07
N PRO A 205 7.23 -3.97 -23.32
CA PRO A 205 6.70 -3.94 -24.67
C PRO A 205 7.33 -2.80 -25.49
N PRO A 206 7.24 -2.82 -26.82
CA PRO A 206 7.64 -1.68 -27.65
C PRO A 206 6.93 -0.39 -27.22
N GLY A 207 7.64 0.75 -27.29
CA GLY A 207 7.13 2.07 -26.92
C GLY A 207 7.29 2.41 -25.45
N ASP A 208 6.33 3.12 -24.87
CA ASP A 208 6.35 3.66 -23.50
C ASP A 208 5.53 2.84 -22.48
N GLY A 209 5.11 1.64 -22.88
CA GLY A 209 4.32 0.73 -22.05
C GLY A 209 5.06 0.30 -20.77
N ALA A 210 4.27 0.07 -19.73
CA ALA A 210 4.78 -0.53 -18.49
C ALA A 210 5.31 -1.94 -18.75
N GLU A 211 6.05 -2.48 -17.80
CA GLU A 211 6.66 -3.81 -17.90
C GLU A 211 5.61 -4.92 -18.10
N SER A 212 5.98 -5.90 -18.93
CA SER A 212 5.19 -7.12 -19.17
C SER A 212 5.69 -8.33 -18.39
N ALA A 213 6.98 -8.34 -18.01
CA ALA A 213 7.53 -9.37 -17.13
C ALA A 213 8.71 -8.82 -16.33
N ILE A 214 8.91 -9.40 -15.13
CA ILE A 214 10.10 -9.21 -14.31
C ILE A 214 10.57 -10.54 -13.74
N THR A 215 11.87 -10.69 -13.59
CA THR A 215 12.50 -11.67 -12.72
C THR A 215 13.53 -10.96 -11.87
N ALA A 216 13.61 -11.29 -10.58
CA ALA A 216 14.64 -10.74 -9.71
C ALA A 216 15.10 -11.75 -8.66
N ARG A 217 16.36 -11.62 -8.25
CA ARG A 217 16.91 -12.26 -7.06
C ARG A 217 17.28 -11.18 -6.06
N LEU A 218 16.79 -11.34 -4.84
CA LEU A 218 17.07 -10.43 -3.73
C LEU A 218 17.56 -11.22 -2.51
N SER A 219 18.08 -10.50 -1.54
CA SER A 219 18.27 -11.01 -0.18
C SER A 219 17.44 -10.16 0.78
N ALA A 220 16.77 -10.78 1.73
CA ALA A 220 16.01 -10.12 2.79
C ALA A 220 16.48 -10.60 4.16
N GLY A 221 17.18 -9.77 4.93
CA GLY A 221 17.77 -10.19 6.19
C GLY A 221 18.71 -11.39 6.07
N GLY A 222 19.38 -11.57 4.91
CA GLY A 222 20.22 -12.73 4.62
C GLY A 222 19.51 -13.90 3.94
N VAL A 223 18.17 -13.92 3.92
CA VAL A 223 17.37 -14.97 3.28
C VAL A 223 17.29 -14.73 1.77
N PRO A 224 17.58 -15.74 0.92
CA PRO A 224 17.42 -15.63 -0.52
C PRO A 224 15.95 -15.49 -0.92
N VAL A 225 15.67 -14.55 -1.82
CA VAL A 225 14.34 -14.25 -2.34
C VAL A 225 14.34 -14.33 -3.85
N THR A 226 13.39 -15.08 -4.41
CA THR A 226 13.09 -15.08 -5.85
C THR A 226 11.80 -14.32 -6.10
N LEU A 227 11.79 -13.50 -7.13
CA LEU A 227 10.62 -12.73 -7.55
C LEU A 227 10.37 -12.98 -9.04
N LYS A 228 9.13 -13.31 -9.39
CA LYS A 228 8.64 -13.40 -10.76
C LYS A 228 7.35 -12.61 -10.92
N GLY A 229 7.25 -11.84 -11.96
CA GLY A 229 6.04 -11.09 -12.32
C GLY A 229 5.76 -11.19 -13.80
N SER A 230 4.50 -11.28 -14.21
CA SER A 230 4.13 -11.40 -15.63
C SER A 230 2.72 -10.91 -15.93
N VAL A 231 2.52 -10.45 -17.17
CA VAL A 231 1.21 -10.09 -17.75
C VAL A 231 0.92 -10.98 -18.93
N GLY A 232 -0.34 -11.39 -19.09
CA GLY A 232 -0.81 -12.27 -20.18
C GLY A 232 -0.50 -13.75 -19.95
N THR A 233 -0.11 -14.15 -18.76
CA THR A 233 0.23 -15.54 -18.42
C THR A 233 -0.87 -16.27 -17.65
N THR A 234 -1.89 -15.56 -17.18
CA THR A 234 -3.13 -16.10 -16.63
C THR A 234 -4.29 -15.79 -17.56
N THR A 235 -5.36 -16.56 -17.49
CA THR A 235 -6.48 -16.43 -18.44
C THR A 235 -7.66 -15.62 -17.92
N LYS A 236 -7.89 -15.62 -16.61
CA LYS A 236 -9.07 -14.99 -16.01
C LYS A 236 -8.73 -14.14 -14.78
N ASP A 237 -8.04 -14.69 -13.83
CA ASP A 237 -7.84 -14.08 -12.51
C ASP A 237 -6.37 -13.72 -12.28
N ASP A 238 -6.12 -12.70 -11.47
CA ASP A 238 -4.81 -12.42 -10.95
C ASP A 238 -4.34 -13.60 -10.09
N HIS A 239 -3.04 -13.87 -10.12
CA HIS A 239 -2.40 -14.83 -9.23
C HIS A 239 -1.25 -14.17 -8.50
N ASN A 240 -1.34 -14.15 -7.17
CA ASN A 240 -0.35 -13.50 -6.33
C ASN A 240 0.00 -14.40 -5.15
N THR A 241 1.28 -14.76 -5.00
CA THR A 241 1.75 -15.56 -3.87
C THR A 241 3.04 -15.01 -3.28
N TRP A 242 3.15 -15.13 -1.97
CA TRP A 242 4.34 -14.92 -1.17
C TRP A 242 4.54 -16.21 -0.36
N THR A 243 5.54 -17.02 -0.67
CA THR A 243 5.71 -18.37 -0.14
C THR A 243 7.06 -18.52 0.54
N LEU A 244 7.06 -18.75 1.87
CA LEU A 244 8.25 -18.93 2.68
C LEU A 244 8.53 -20.42 2.90
N ASN A 245 9.75 -20.85 2.59
CA ASN A 245 10.24 -22.22 2.74
C ASN A 245 9.37 -23.28 2.03
N GLY A 246 8.48 -22.91 1.10
CA GLY A 246 7.44 -23.82 0.61
C GLY A 246 6.46 -24.31 1.67
N ALA A 247 6.44 -23.76 2.88
CA ALA A 247 5.70 -24.27 4.04
C ALA A 247 4.52 -23.37 4.46
N ILE A 248 4.66 -22.05 4.34
CA ILE A 248 3.58 -21.09 4.58
C ILE A 248 3.49 -20.12 3.43
N ARG A 249 2.29 -19.62 3.11
CA ARG A 249 2.12 -18.62 2.07
C ARG A 249 0.98 -17.66 2.35
N LEU A 250 1.10 -16.45 1.79
CA LEU A 250 -0.01 -15.54 1.55
C LEU A 250 -0.41 -15.67 0.07
N ARG A 251 -1.67 -16.04 -0.21
CA ARG A 251 -2.21 -16.12 -1.55
C ARG A 251 -3.30 -15.06 -1.74
N ASP A 252 -3.30 -14.42 -2.90
CA ASP A 252 -4.32 -13.46 -3.34
C ASP A 252 -4.69 -12.41 -2.27
N TRP A 253 -3.66 -11.87 -1.56
CA TRP A 253 -3.76 -10.81 -0.54
C TRP A 253 -4.38 -11.21 0.79
N SER A 254 -5.24 -12.22 0.83
CA SER A 254 -6.14 -12.49 1.97
C SER A 254 -6.12 -13.91 2.50
N PHE A 255 -5.53 -14.85 1.77
CA PHE A 255 -5.47 -16.24 2.21
C PHE A 255 -4.10 -16.55 2.80
N ALA A 256 -4.00 -16.56 4.14
CA ALA A 256 -2.87 -17.19 4.81
C ALA A 256 -3.07 -18.71 4.76
N GLU A 257 -2.07 -19.43 4.25
CA GLU A 257 -2.14 -20.89 4.05
C GLU A 257 -0.85 -21.56 4.57
N ARG A 258 -1.01 -22.78 5.08
CA ARG A 258 0.07 -23.63 5.56
C ARG A 258 0.05 -24.95 4.81
N LEU A 259 1.23 -25.44 4.41
CA LEU A 259 1.36 -26.75 3.80
C LEU A 259 1.14 -27.85 4.85
N SER A 260 0.19 -28.72 4.60
CA SER A 260 -0.11 -29.89 5.42
C SER A 260 0.81 -31.06 5.11
N ALA A 261 0.87 -32.07 5.98
CA ALA A 261 1.72 -33.26 5.78
C ALA A 261 1.34 -34.10 4.54
N ASP A 262 0.11 -34.00 4.09
CA ASP A 262 -0.40 -34.63 2.87
C ASP A 262 -0.10 -33.87 1.57
N GLY A 263 0.63 -32.74 1.67
CA GLY A 263 0.98 -31.90 0.53
C GLY A 263 -0.11 -30.91 0.10
N THR A 264 -1.22 -30.81 0.83
CA THR A 264 -2.29 -29.84 0.54
C THR A 264 -2.06 -28.51 1.28
N TRP A 265 -2.56 -27.41 0.72
CA TRP A 265 -2.53 -26.09 1.36
C TRP A 265 -3.80 -25.89 2.20
N ALA A 266 -3.65 -25.86 3.51
CA ALA A 266 -4.72 -25.56 4.45
C ALA A 266 -4.80 -24.05 4.71
N GLN A 267 -5.97 -23.47 4.51
CA GLN A 267 -6.24 -22.07 4.81
C GLN A 267 -6.38 -21.83 6.32
N ALA A 268 -6.03 -20.63 6.77
CA ALA A 268 -6.35 -20.18 8.12
C ALA A 268 -7.88 -20.22 8.34
N PRO A 269 -8.35 -20.52 9.57
CA PRO A 269 -9.79 -20.64 9.85
C PRO A 269 -10.61 -19.39 9.56
N ASP A 270 -9.99 -18.22 9.65
CA ASP A 270 -10.58 -16.90 9.41
C ASP A 270 -10.30 -16.35 8.00
N ALA A 271 -9.71 -17.16 7.12
CA ALA A 271 -9.41 -16.77 5.75
C ALA A 271 -10.71 -16.46 4.97
N LEU A 272 -10.72 -15.29 4.34
CA LEU A 272 -11.85 -14.80 3.54
C LEU A 272 -11.35 -14.34 2.17
N PRO A 273 -12.19 -14.41 1.13
CA PRO A 273 -11.91 -13.75 -0.13
C PRO A 273 -11.63 -12.26 0.05
N ASN A 274 -10.75 -11.70 -0.78
CA ASN A 274 -10.27 -10.33 -0.64
C ASN A 274 -11.40 -9.29 -0.54
N GLU A 275 -12.51 -9.50 -1.23
CA GLU A 275 -13.71 -8.64 -1.16
C GLU A 275 -14.28 -8.53 0.27
N LYS A 276 -14.31 -9.64 1.00
CA LYS A 276 -14.79 -9.71 2.38
C LYS A 276 -13.71 -9.33 3.40
N MET A 277 -12.45 -9.62 3.09
CA MET A 277 -11.32 -9.28 3.96
C MET A 277 -11.01 -7.78 3.95
N ARG A 278 -11.15 -7.12 2.80
CA ARG A 278 -10.78 -5.70 2.61
C ARG A 278 -11.43 -4.73 3.60
N PRO A 279 -12.74 -4.80 3.90
CA PRO A 279 -13.34 -3.95 4.93
C PRO A 279 -12.66 -4.09 6.29
N MET A 280 -12.31 -5.32 6.68
CA MET A 280 -11.61 -5.59 7.96
C MET A 280 -10.20 -5.00 7.96
N VAL A 281 -9.47 -5.14 6.85
CA VAL A 281 -8.13 -4.55 6.68
C VAL A 281 -8.20 -3.03 6.79
N LEU A 282 -9.13 -2.39 6.08
CA LEU A 282 -9.28 -0.93 6.09
C LEU A 282 -9.74 -0.41 7.45
N ARG A 283 -10.66 -1.10 8.14
CA ARG A 283 -11.03 -0.79 9.51
C ARG A 283 -9.83 -0.84 10.45
N GLY A 284 -9.07 -1.94 10.40
CA GLY A 284 -7.84 -2.09 11.20
C GLY A 284 -6.82 -1.00 10.88
N GLN A 285 -6.64 -0.68 9.60
CA GLN A 285 -5.74 0.38 9.16
C GLN A 285 -6.15 1.77 9.69
N LEU A 286 -7.42 2.10 9.65
CA LEU A 286 -7.94 3.37 10.19
C LEU A 286 -7.82 3.45 11.72
N ALA A 287 -7.94 2.34 12.43
CA ALA A 287 -7.65 2.27 13.86
C ALA A 287 -6.16 2.56 14.14
N GLU A 288 -5.26 2.01 13.34
CA GLU A 288 -3.81 2.29 13.41
C GLU A 288 -3.48 3.76 13.04
N VAL A 289 -4.21 4.36 12.07
CA VAL A 289 -4.09 5.80 11.75
C VAL A 289 -4.48 6.66 12.96
N ALA A 290 -5.56 6.30 13.64
CA ALA A 290 -5.96 6.99 14.85
C ALA A 290 -4.93 6.84 15.99
N ALA A 291 -4.36 5.65 16.18
CA ALA A 291 -3.29 5.41 17.15
C ALA A 291 -2.05 6.24 16.82
N MET A 292 -1.58 6.23 15.57
CA MET A 292 -0.47 7.08 15.11
C MET A 292 -0.73 8.56 15.41
N THR A 293 -1.93 9.04 15.10
CA THR A 293 -2.30 10.44 15.30
C THR A 293 -2.26 10.85 16.77
N ARG A 294 -2.62 9.94 17.66
CA ARG A 294 -2.51 10.15 19.10
C ARG A 294 -1.09 9.96 19.66
N GLY A 295 -0.14 9.51 18.84
CA GLY A 295 1.23 9.18 19.29
C GLY A 295 1.33 7.85 20.02
N GLU A 296 0.34 6.97 19.83
CA GLU A 296 0.31 5.61 20.37
C GLU A 296 1.07 4.65 19.45
N ALA A 297 1.43 3.47 19.95
CA ALA A 297 2.06 2.42 19.14
C ALA A 297 1.12 1.96 18.01
N HIS A 298 1.66 1.79 16.81
CA HIS A 298 0.92 1.38 15.63
C HIS A 298 1.77 0.52 14.68
N ARG A 299 1.12 -0.19 13.76
CA ARG A 299 1.76 -1.09 12.78
C ARG A 299 1.80 -0.52 11.36
N LEU A 300 1.35 0.71 11.12
CA LEU A 300 1.40 1.32 9.79
C LEU A 300 2.84 1.31 9.24
N ALA A 301 2.98 1.30 7.93
CA ALA A 301 4.28 1.41 7.30
C ALA A 301 4.87 2.81 7.54
N THR A 302 6.07 2.86 8.09
CA THR A 302 6.79 4.11 8.25
C THR A 302 7.21 4.68 6.90
N VAL A 303 7.47 5.98 6.84
CA VAL A 303 7.99 6.61 5.61
C VAL A 303 9.36 6.03 5.22
N ARG A 304 10.16 5.56 6.20
CA ARG A 304 11.44 4.86 5.97
C ARG A 304 11.22 3.52 5.27
N GLU A 305 10.31 2.70 5.75
CA GLU A 305 9.99 1.43 5.12
C GLU A 305 9.46 1.61 3.69
N ALA A 306 8.64 2.64 3.48
CA ALA A 306 8.11 2.96 2.15
C ALA A 306 9.23 3.39 1.18
N LEU A 307 10.19 4.20 1.66
CA LEU A 307 11.37 4.60 0.88
C LEU A 307 12.22 3.37 0.50
N GLU A 308 12.54 2.51 1.47
CA GLU A 308 13.33 1.29 1.22
C GLU A 308 12.67 0.39 0.17
N VAL A 309 11.35 0.24 0.24
CA VAL A 309 10.59 -0.51 -0.77
C VAL A 309 10.64 0.17 -2.13
N GLN A 310 10.45 1.48 -2.18
CA GLN A 310 10.48 2.24 -3.43
C GLN A 310 11.87 2.17 -4.08
N GLU A 311 12.95 2.25 -3.30
CA GLU A 311 14.32 2.10 -3.81
C GLU A 311 14.55 0.75 -4.50
N ILE A 312 14.05 -0.33 -3.92
CA ILE A 312 14.14 -1.67 -4.53
C ILE A 312 13.29 -1.77 -5.80
N VAL A 313 12.05 -1.24 -5.77
CA VAL A 313 11.17 -1.21 -6.95
C VAL A 313 11.83 -0.49 -8.12
N GLU A 314 12.36 0.72 -7.89
CA GLU A 314 13.00 1.50 -8.96
C GLU A 314 14.32 0.86 -9.41
N ALA A 315 15.09 0.22 -8.52
CA ALA A 315 16.28 -0.53 -8.89
C ALA A 315 15.94 -1.75 -9.77
N ILE A 316 14.85 -2.47 -9.50
CA ILE A 316 14.36 -3.55 -10.37
C ILE A 316 14.01 -2.98 -11.75
N LEU A 317 13.22 -1.89 -11.80
CA LEU A 317 12.73 -1.33 -13.07
C LEU A 317 13.83 -0.67 -13.93
N ALA A 318 14.97 -0.34 -13.33
CA ALA A 318 16.14 0.21 -14.02
C ALA A 318 17.12 -0.84 -14.57
N SER A 319 16.84 -2.13 -14.38
CA SER A 319 17.73 -3.24 -14.74
C SER A 319 17.60 -3.67 -16.20
#